data_e25d1e3c080fd34743e5467ff9610f31
#
_entry.id   e25d1e3c080fd34743e5467ff9610f31
#
_cell.length_a   1.000
_cell.length_b   1.000
_cell.length_c   1.000
_cell.angle_alpha   90.00
_cell.angle_beta   90.00
_cell.angle_gamma   90.00
#
_symmetry.space_group_name_H-M   'P 1'
#
loop_
_entity.id
_entity.type
_entity.pdbx_description
1 polymer ?
#
loop_
_entity_poly.entity_id
_entity_poly.type
_entity_poly.pdbx_seq_one_letter_code
_entity_poly.pdbx_strand_id
1 'polypeptide(L)'
;MSPALQPHRQTRQTIVRLLSSMASAKEISQYLKRFSQLDAKRFAVVKVGGAVLRDDLEALTSSLSFLQEVGLTPIVLHGAGPQLDAELSAAGIEKQTVNGLRVTTPEVLAIVRKVFLQQNLALVEALQQAGARATSIVSGVFEAEFKDQATYGLVGDVT
;
A
#
# COMPACT_ATOMS: atom_id res chain seq x y z
N MET A 1 -8.57 27.94 -17.06
CA MET A 1 -8.64 26.54 -17.51
C MET A 1 -7.28 25.90 -17.27
N SER A 2 -7.17 25.01 -16.28
CA SER A 2 -5.88 24.42 -15.87
C SER A 2 -5.37 23.41 -16.90
N PRO A 3 -4.09 23.49 -17.31
CA PRO A 3 -3.51 22.59 -18.31
C PRO A 3 -3.27 21.15 -17.85
N ALA A 4 -3.55 20.83 -16.59
CA ALA A 4 -3.25 19.51 -15.98
C ALA A 4 -4.22 18.37 -16.33
N LEU A 5 -5.29 18.61 -17.06
CA LEU A 5 -6.34 17.59 -17.37
C LEU A 5 -6.15 16.88 -18.73
N GLN A 6 -5.22 17.32 -19.55
CA GLN A 6 -5.04 16.77 -20.90
C GLN A 6 -4.25 15.44 -20.96
N PRO A 7 -3.17 15.22 -20.21
CA PRO A 7 -2.42 13.96 -20.27
C PRO A 7 -3.25 12.75 -19.84
N HIS A 8 -4.09 12.87 -18.84
CA HIS A 8 -4.93 11.76 -18.35
C HIS A 8 -5.98 11.30 -19.39
N ARG A 9 -6.47 12.18 -20.25
CA ARG A 9 -7.42 11.79 -21.32
C ARG A 9 -6.73 11.00 -22.44
N GLN A 10 -5.52 11.34 -22.82
CA GLN A 10 -4.76 10.63 -23.86
C GLN A 10 -4.31 9.24 -23.36
N THR A 11 -3.76 9.16 -22.18
CA THR A 11 -3.36 7.88 -21.55
C THR A 11 -4.54 6.95 -21.44
N ARG A 12 -5.69 7.45 -20.96
CA ARG A 12 -6.94 6.69 -20.89
C ARG A 12 -7.39 6.16 -22.26
N GLN A 13 -7.36 6.98 -23.31
CA GLN A 13 -7.72 6.56 -24.66
C GLN A 13 -6.78 5.50 -25.23
N THR A 14 -5.50 5.59 -24.95
CA THR A 14 -4.49 4.60 -25.35
C THR A 14 -4.72 3.27 -24.64
N ILE A 15 -4.99 3.30 -23.34
CA ILE A 15 -5.33 2.09 -22.54
C ILE A 15 -6.61 1.45 -23.06
N VAL A 16 -7.66 2.24 -23.33
CA VAL A 16 -8.91 1.73 -23.92
C VAL A 16 -8.64 1.03 -25.26
N ARG A 17 -7.80 1.62 -26.12
CA ARG A 17 -7.44 1.00 -27.41
C ARG A 17 -6.67 -0.30 -27.22
N LEU A 18 -5.68 -0.33 -26.31
CA LEU A 18 -4.89 -1.53 -26.02
C LEU A 18 -5.77 -2.66 -25.43
N LEU A 19 -6.60 -2.35 -24.46
CA LEU A 19 -7.54 -3.31 -23.88
C LEU A 19 -8.53 -3.82 -24.94
N SER A 20 -9.00 -2.94 -25.85
CA SER A 20 -9.94 -3.32 -26.91
C SER A 20 -9.35 -4.26 -27.96
N SER A 21 -8.04 -4.37 -28.03
CA SER A 21 -7.34 -5.35 -28.89
C SER A 21 -7.13 -6.71 -28.22
N MET A 22 -7.31 -6.81 -26.88
CA MET A 22 -6.92 -7.97 -26.08
C MET A 22 -8.10 -8.71 -25.42
N ALA A 23 -9.28 -8.09 -25.31
CA ALA A 23 -10.43 -8.67 -24.64
C ALA A 23 -11.75 -8.38 -25.37
N SER A 24 -12.82 -9.09 -25.03
CA SER A 24 -14.13 -8.86 -25.65
C SER A 24 -14.63 -7.44 -25.37
N ALA A 25 -15.21 -6.79 -26.38
CA ALA A 25 -15.77 -5.43 -26.28
C ALA A 25 -16.78 -5.26 -25.12
N LYS A 26 -17.45 -6.34 -24.72
CA LYS A 26 -18.42 -6.38 -23.63
C LYS A 26 -17.76 -6.28 -22.26
N GLU A 27 -16.68 -7.02 -22.03
CA GLU A 27 -15.93 -6.97 -20.76
C GLU A 27 -15.24 -5.62 -20.60
N ILE A 28 -14.61 -5.14 -21.65
CA ILE A 28 -13.97 -3.81 -21.67
C ILE A 28 -15.00 -2.72 -21.39
N SER A 29 -16.16 -2.76 -22.01
CA SER A 29 -17.22 -1.79 -21.79
C SER A 29 -17.73 -1.82 -20.34
N GLN A 30 -17.80 -2.98 -19.70
CA GLN A 30 -18.17 -3.08 -18.29
C GLN A 30 -17.10 -2.51 -17.36
N TYR A 31 -15.81 -2.80 -17.60
CA TYR A 31 -14.70 -2.21 -16.85
C TYR A 31 -14.65 -0.69 -17.06
N LEU A 32 -14.73 -0.23 -18.31
CA LEU A 32 -14.71 1.19 -18.63
C LEU A 32 -15.93 1.94 -18.05
N LYS A 33 -17.10 1.32 -18.02
CA LYS A 33 -18.29 1.91 -17.39
C LYS A 33 -18.13 2.04 -15.88
N ARG A 34 -17.52 1.03 -15.22
CA ARG A 34 -17.15 1.13 -13.81
C ARG A 34 -16.10 2.20 -13.55
N PHE A 35 -15.08 2.32 -14.40
CA PHE A 35 -14.05 3.36 -14.29
C PHE A 35 -14.54 4.76 -14.71
N SER A 36 -15.47 4.89 -15.67
CA SER A 36 -15.98 6.18 -16.13
C SER A 36 -17.03 6.79 -15.21
N GLN A 37 -17.68 5.98 -14.37
CA GLN A 37 -18.59 6.46 -13.32
C GLN A 37 -17.84 6.91 -12.06
N LEU A 38 -16.50 6.80 -12.05
CA LEU A 38 -15.65 7.24 -10.97
C LEU A 38 -15.47 8.75 -11.08
N ASP A 39 -16.18 9.48 -10.24
CA ASP A 39 -15.95 10.91 -10.01
C ASP A 39 -14.48 11.16 -9.66
N ALA A 40 -13.91 12.29 -10.10
CA ALA A 40 -12.47 12.61 -10.02
C ALA A 40 -11.86 12.65 -8.60
N LYS A 41 -12.59 12.21 -7.58
CA LYS A 41 -12.18 12.19 -6.16
C LYS A 41 -12.13 10.79 -5.54
N ARG A 42 -12.11 9.73 -6.34
CA ARG A 42 -12.11 8.38 -5.76
C ARG A 42 -10.71 7.88 -5.49
N PHE A 43 -10.53 7.34 -4.29
CA PHE A 43 -9.34 6.63 -3.86
C PHE A 43 -9.63 5.12 -3.81
N ALA A 44 -8.60 4.32 -4.00
CA ALA A 44 -8.65 2.88 -3.79
C ALA A 44 -7.75 2.52 -2.60
N VAL A 45 -8.25 1.71 -1.68
CA VAL A 45 -7.42 1.16 -0.61
C VAL A 45 -6.80 -0.15 -1.10
N VAL A 46 -5.48 -0.21 -1.12
CA VAL A 46 -4.69 -1.35 -1.59
C VAL A 46 -3.90 -1.91 -0.42
N LYS A 47 -4.20 -3.15 -0.01
CA LYS A 47 -3.41 -3.85 1.01
C LYS A 47 -2.25 -4.59 0.37
N VAL A 48 -1.03 -4.34 0.85
CA VAL A 48 0.20 -4.94 0.35
C VAL A 48 0.90 -5.71 1.47
N GLY A 49 1.19 -6.99 1.25
CA GLY A 49 1.97 -7.80 2.18
C GLY A 49 3.46 -7.41 2.17
N GLY A 50 4.15 -7.59 3.30
CA GLY A 50 5.58 -7.31 3.39
C GLY A 50 6.46 -8.16 2.46
N ALA A 51 5.99 -9.35 2.05
CA ALA A 51 6.67 -10.18 1.06
C ALA A 51 6.71 -9.48 -0.32
N VAL A 52 5.59 -8.88 -0.75
CA VAL A 52 5.53 -8.14 -2.03
C VAL A 52 6.49 -6.94 -2.02
N LEU A 53 6.60 -6.23 -0.89
CA LEU A 53 7.57 -5.14 -0.76
C LEU A 53 9.03 -5.62 -0.88
N ARG A 54 9.31 -6.84 -0.42
CA ARG A 54 10.66 -7.41 -0.48
C ARG A 54 10.99 -7.95 -1.87
N ASP A 55 10.05 -8.68 -2.49
CA ASP A 55 10.32 -9.53 -3.65
C ASP A 55 9.87 -8.90 -4.98
N ASP A 56 8.84 -8.04 -4.97
CA ASP A 56 8.17 -7.53 -6.17
C ASP A 56 7.97 -6.00 -6.15
N LEU A 57 8.90 -5.26 -5.52
CA LEU A 57 8.75 -3.80 -5.33
C LEU A 57 8.61 -3.05 -6.66
N GLU A 58 9.38 -3.42 -7.68
CA GLU A 58 9.34 -2.78 -9.00
C GLU A 58 7.98 -2.97 -9.69
N ALA A 59 7.45 -4.20 -9.70
CA ALA A 59 6.15 -4.50 -10.27
C ALA A 59 5.02 -3.79 -9.51
N LEU A 60 5.13 -3.71 -8.19
CA LEU A 60 4.19 -2.99 -7.34
C LEU A 60 4.19 -1.49 -7.65
N THR A 61 5.36 -0.86 -7.69
CA THR A 61 5.48 0.59 -7.94
C THR A 61 5.04 0.97 -9.33
N SER A 62 5.35 0.16 -10.34
CA SER A 62 4.85 0.32 -11.71
C SER A 62 3.32 0.28 -11.75
N SER A 63 2.72 -0.70 -11.08
CA SER A 63 1.24 -0.85 -11.03
C SER A 63 0.57 0.32 -10.32
N LEU A 64 1.11 0.78 -9.19
CA LEU A 64 0.56 1.90 -8.42
C LEU A 64 0.71 3.23 -9.16
N SER A 65 1.85 3.45 -9.83
CA SER A 65 2.09 4.62 -10.67
C SER A 65 1.10 4.65 -11.84
N PHE A 66 0.88 3.52 -12.49
CA PHE A 66 -0.13 3.39 -13.53
C PHE A 66 -1.55 3.73 -13.03
N LEU A 67 -1.94 3.25 -11.84
CA LEU A 67 -3.23 3.62 -11.26
C LEU A 67 -3.36 5.13 -11.07
N GLN A 68 -2.30 5.80 -10.62
CA GLN A 68 -2.31 7.25 -10.46
C GLN A 68 -2.39 7.98 -11.81
N GLU A 69 -1.70 7.49 -12.84
CA GLU A 69 -1.77 8.04 -14.20
C GLU A 69 -3.18 7.97 -14.80
N VAL A 70 -3.95 6.92 -14.51
CA VAL A 70 -5.33 6.79 -14.97
C VAL A 70 -6.34 7.53 -14.10
N GLY A 71 -5.88 8.29 -13.11
CA GLY A 71 -6.70 9.17 -12.28
C GLY A 71 -7.24 8.54 -11.00
N LEU A 72 -6.78 7.34 -10.60
CA LEU A 72 -7.05 6.78 -9.29
C LEU A 72 -5.99 7.27 -8.29
N THR A 73 -6.41 7.50 -7.04
CA THR A 73 -5.48 7.80 -5.96
C THR A 73 -5.41 6.59 -5.02
N PRO A 74 -4.38 5.74 -5.13
CA PRO A 74 -4.26 4.61 -4.22
C PRO A 74 -3.83 5.06 -2.82
N ILE A 75 -4.53 4.56 -1.81
CA ILE A 75 -4.10 4.57 -0.41
C ILE A 75 -3.53 3.20 -0.12
N VAL A 76 -2.22 3.12 0.09
CA VAL A 76 -1.54 1.84 0.30
C VAL A 76 -1.38 1.54 1.78
N LEU A 77 -1.95 0.42 2.22
CA LEU A 77 -1.74 -0.16 3.54
C LEU A 77 -0.75 -1.32 3.40
N HIS A 78 0.47 -1.15 3.88
CA HIS A 78 1.47 -2.20 3.75
C HIS A 78 1.83 -2.86 5.07
N GLY A 79 2.21 -4.14 4.99
CA GLY A 79 2.84 -4.89 6.07
C GLY A 79 4.37 -4.94 5.90
N ALA A 80 5.06 -5.43 6.93
CA ALA A 80 6.50 -5.63 6.92
C ALA A 80 6.91 -6.91 7.68
N GLY A 81 6.08 -7.95 7.64
CA GLY A 81 6.29 -9.18 8.43
C GLY A 81 7.66 -9.81 8.23
N PRO A 82 8.06 -10.18 7.01
CA PRO A 82 9.37 -10.80 6.74
C PRO A 82 10.56 -9.92 7.16
N GLN A 83 10.48 -8.61 6.92
CA GLN A 83 11.52 -7.65 7.28
C GLN A 83 11.63 -7.50 8.81
N LEU A 84 10.48 -7.47 9.49
CA LEU A 84 10.41 -7.43 10.94
C LEU A 84 10.97 -8.72 11.57
N ASP A 85 10.63 -9.88 11.03
CA ASP A 85 11.14 -11.16 11.53
C ASP A 85 12.66 -11.23 11.40
N ALA A 86 13.24 -10.71 10.31
CA ALA A 86 14.68 -10.64 10.11
C ALA A 86 15.37 -9.69 11.12
N GLU A 87 14.82 -8.49 11.36
CA GLU A 87 15.38 -7.53 12.33
C GLU A 87 15.29 -8.02 13.78
N LEU A 88 14.18 -8.67 14.15
CA LEU A 88 14.02 -9.26 15.49
C LEU A 88 15.03 -10.41 15.70
N SER A 89 15.20 -11.27 14.69
CA SER A 89 16.19 -12.35 14.72
C SER A 89 17.61 -11.80 14.85
N ALA A 90 17.95 -10.75 14.12
CA ALA A 90 19.25 -10.08 14.20
C ALA A 90 19.50 -9.44 15.59
N ALA A 91 18.44 -9.00 16.26
CA ALA A 91 18.49 -8.49 17.63
C ALA A 91 18.47 -9.59 18.71
N GLY A 92 18.41 -10.88 18.32
CA GLY A 92 18.34 -12.00 19.27
C GLY A 92 16.99 -12.12 19.97
N ILE A 93 15.94 -11.49 19.44
CA ILE A 93 14.59 -11.51 20.02
C ILE A 93 13.76 -12.61 19.35
N GLU A 94 13.33 -13.58 20.12
CA GLU A 94 12.46 -14.65 19.65
C GLU A 94 11.04 -14.15 19.37
N LYS A 95 10.49 -14.63 18.25
CA LYS A 95 9.11 -14.35 17.87
C LYS A 95 8.14 -15.10 18.78
N GLN A 96 7.40 -14.38 19.58
CA GLN A 96 6.31 -14.92 20.37
C GLN A 96 4.96 -14.55 19.74
N THR A 97 4.07 -15.54 19.63
CA THR A 97 2.74 -15.35 19.01
C THR A 97 1.68 -16.05 19.85
N VAL A 98 0.61 -15.34 20.15
CA VAL A 98 -0.57 -15.87 20.84
C VAL A 98 -1.80 -15.60 19.97
N ASN A 99 -2.58 -16.64 19.68
CA ASN A 99 -3.77 -16.56 18.82
C ASN A 99 -3.53 -15.86 17.46
N GLY A 100 -2.33 -16.07 16.86
CA GLY A 100 -1.96 -15.47 15.60
C GLY A 100 -1.46 -14.02 15.67
N LEU A 101 -1.52 -13.39 16.86
CA LEU A 101 -0.99 -12.05 17.10
C LEU A 101 0.40 -12.12 17.74
N ARG A 102 1.30 -11.24 17.33
CA ARG A 102 2.63 -11.13 17.92
C ARG A 102 2.53 -10.47 19.30
N VAL A 103 3.13 -11.10 20.30
CA VAL A 103 3.33 -10.44 21.61
C VAL A 103 4.33 -9.29 21.40
N THR A 104 3.91 -8.08 21.75
CA THR A 104 4.66 -6.86 21.45
C THR A 104 5.09 -6.17 22.75
N THR A 105 6.33 -6.41 23.16
CA THR A 105 6.97 -5.69 24.26
C THR A 105 7.41 -4.30 23.82
N PRO A 106 7.77 -3.37 24.73
CA PRO A 106 8.33 -2.07 24.37
C PRO A 106 9.55 -2.17 23.45
N GLU A 107 10.41 -3.16 23.66
CA GLU A 107 11.59 -3.42 22.84
C GLU A 107 11.20 -3.88 21.43
N VAL A 108 10.27 -4.84 21.32
CA VAL A 108 9.71 -5.29 20.04
C VAL A 108 9.05 -4.11 19.31
N LEU A 109 8.28 -3.27 20.02
CA LEU A 109 7.61 -2.11 19.41
C LEU A 109 8.60 -1.10 18.84
N ALA A 110 9.75 -0.88 19.49
CA ALA A 110 10.79 0.01 18.99
C ALA A 110 11.32 -0.48 17.62
N ILE A 111 11.56 -1.79 17.49
CA ILE A 111 12.00 -2.42 16.24
C ILE A 111 10.88 -2.36 15.19
N VAL A 112 9.63 -2.65 15.58
CA VAL A 112 8.46 -2.53 14.70
C VAL A 112 8.40 -1.13 14.08
N ARG A 113 8.45 -0.08 14.90
CA ARG A 113 8.39 1.31 14.42
C ARG A 113 9.53 1.62 13.44
N LYS A 114 10.76 1.20 13.75
CA LYS A 114 11.92 1.38 12.85
C LYS A 114 11.67 0.70 11.51
N VAL A 115 11.32 -0.58 11.51
CA VAL A 115 11.13 -1.39 10.30
C VAL A 115 9.99 -0.85 9.44
N PHE A 116 8.84 -0.55 10.04
CA PHE A 116 7.71 -0.01 9.28
C PHE A 116 8.02 1.34 8.66
N LEU A 117 8.70 2.24 9.39
CA LEU A 117 9.14 3.52 8.83
C LEU A 117 10.10 3.33 7.65
N GLN A 118 11.09 2.46 7.79
CA GLN A 118 12.05 2.17 6.73
C GLN A 118 11.37 1.61 5.48
N GLN A 119 10.47 0.63 5.63
CA GLN A 119 9.75 0.05 4.51
C GLN A 119 8.79 1.07 3.85
N ASN A 120 8.16 1.92 4.64
CA ASN A 120 7.30 2.97 4.13
C ASN A 120 8.09 4.00 3.31
N LEU A 121 9.23 4.47 3.82
CA LEU A 121 10.09 5.42 3.11
C LEU A 121 10.66 4.81 1.82
N ALA A 122 11.10 3.55 1.85
CA ALA A 122 11.59 2.85 0.67
C ALA A 122 10.50 2.72 -0.43
N LEU A 123 9.25 2.41 -0.03
CA LEU A 123 8.12 2.37 -0.97
C LEU A 123 7.82 3.76 -1.56
N VAL A 124 7.81 4.79 -0.73
CA VAL A 124 7.58 6.18 -1.19
C VAL A 124 8.66 6.62 -2.17
N GLU A 125 9.93 6.35 -1.86
CA GLU A 125 11.05 6.68 -2.74
C GLU A 125 10.94 5.96 -4.08
N ALA A 126 10.67 4.65 -4.07
CA ALA A 126 10.51 3.88 -5.29
C ALA A 126 9.31 4.37 -6.14
N LEU A 127 8.19 4.75 -5.52
CA LEU A 127 7.06 5.36 -6.22
C LEU A 127 7.42 6.71 -6.85
N GLN A 128 8.18 7.56 -6.14
CA GLN A 128 8.63 8.85 -6.67
C GLN A 128 9.61 8.68 -7.82
N GLN A 129 10.52 7.72 -7.74
CA GLN A 129 11.43 7.35 -8.83
C GLN A 129 10.66 6.84 -10.06
N ALA A 130 9.55 6.14 -9.86
CA ALA A 130 8.63 5.72 -10.92
C ALA A 130 7.72 6.87 -11.45
N GLY A 131 7.93 8.12 -10.99
CA GLY A 131 7.19 9.30 -11.43
C GLY A 131 5.84 9.52 -10.73
N ALA A 132 5.47 8.70 -9.75
CA ALA A 132 4.25 8.89 -8.98
C ALA A 132 4.42 9.97 -7.89
N ARG A 133 3.32 10.63 -7.53
CA ARG A 133 3.27 11.52 -6.37
C ARG A 133 2.88 10.67 -5.16
N ALA A 134 3.81 10.45 -4.26
CA ALA A 134 3.62 9.66 -3.05
C ALA A 134 4.08 10.43 -1.81
N THR A 135 3.41 10.16 -0.70
CA THR A 135 3.79 10.70 0.63
C THR A 135 3.62 9.61 1.68
N SER A 136 4.44 9.69 2.71
CA SER A 136 4.41 8.78 3.87
C SER A 136 3.39 9.24 4.89
N ILE A 137 2.58 8.31 5.41
CA ILE A 137 1.73 8.53 6.58
C ILE A 137 2.00 7.36 7.54
N VAL A 138 2.64 7.63 8.67
CA VAL A 138 3.10 6.58 9.62
C VAL A 138 2.44 6.70 11.00
N SER A 139 1.65 7.73 11.25
CA SER A 139 0.96 7.95 12.53
C SER A 139 -0.30 8.81 12.34
N GLY A 140 -1.19 8.78 13.35
CA GLY A 140 -2.38 9.62 13.38
C GLY A 140 -3.49 9.22 12.41
N VAL A 141 -3.48 7.98 11.93
CA VAL A 141 -4.50 7.47 10.98
C VAL A 141 -5.61 6.73 11.71
N PHE A 142 -5.27 5.98 12.75
CA PHE A 142 -6.20 5.17 13.52
C PHE A 142 -6.03 5.45 15.01
N GLU A 143 -7.13 5.47 15.72
CA GLU A 143 -7.17 5.37 17.18
C GLU A 143 -7.34 3.90 17.56
N ALA A 144 -6.79 3.50 18.71
CA ALA A 144 -6.84 2.13 19.18
C ALA A 144 -6.82 2.07 20.71
N GLU A 145 -7.52 1.10 21.26
CA GLU A 145 -7.44 0.73 22.67
C GLU A 145 -6.61 -0.53 22.83
N PHE A 146 -6.00 -0.72 24.02
CA PHE A 146 -5.27 -1.96 24.30
C PHE A 146 -6.22 -3.16 24.24
N LYS A 147 -5.83 -4.18 23.46
CA LYS A 147 -6.60 -5.41 23.35
C LYS A 147 -6.66 -6.18 24.66
N ASP A 148 -5.52 -6.65 25.11
CA ASP A 148 -5.24 -7.28 26.40
C ASP A 148 -3.73 -7.15 26.64
N GLN A 149 -3.36 -6.17 27.43
CA GLN A 149 -1.96 -5.82 27.63
C GLN A 149 -1.20 -6.93 28.38
N ALA A 150 -1.85 -7.72 29.21
CA ALA A 150 -1.22 -8.81 29.92
C ALA A 150 -0.82 -9.96 28.99
N THR A 151 -1.66 -10.25 27.98
CA THR A 151 -1.46 -11.35 27.03
C THR A 151 -0.64 -10.92 25.81
N TYR A 152 -0.90 -9.73 25.24
CA TYR A 152 -0.36 -9.32 23.95
C TYR A 152 0.66 -8.19 24.05
N GLY A 153 0.82 -7.57 25.23
CA GLY A 153 1.64 -6.38 25.39
C GLY A 153 1.04 -5.15 24.72
N LEU A 154 1.85 -4.46 23.92
CA LEU A 154 1.47 -3.20 23.25
C LEU A 154 0.75 -3.45 21.91
N VAL A 155 -0.32 -4.24 21.95
CA VAL A 155 -1.20 -4.50 20.80
C VAL A 155 -2.54 -3.83 21.06
N GLY A 156 -3.10 -3.17 20.05
CA GLY A 156 -4.38 -2.48 20.13
C GLY A 156 -5.41 -3.02 19.12
N ASP A 157 -6.68 -2.90 19.49
CA ASP A 157 -7.82 -3.00 18.59
C ASP A 157 -8.19 -1.60 18.11
N VAL A 158 -8.42 -1.43 16.82
CA VAL A 158 -8.82 -0.15 16.21
C VAL A 158 -10.27 0.16 16.62
N THR A 159 -10.51 1.38 17.09
CA THR A 159 -11.82 1.88 17.55
C THR A 159 -12.50 2.75 16.50
#